data_8ee65cbd0a90956c26519c055327fe27
#
_entry.id   8ee65cbd0a90956c26519c055327fe27
#
_cell.length_a   1.000
_cell.length_b   1.000
_cell.length_c   1.000
_cell.angle_alpha   90.00
_cell.angle_beta   90.00
_cell.angle_gamma   90.00
#
_symmetry.space_group_name_H-M   'P 1'
#
loop_
_entity.id
_entity.type
_entity.pdbx_description
1 polymer ?
#
loop_
_entity_poly.entity_id
_entity_poly.type
_entity_poly.pdbx_seq_one_letter_code
_entity_poly.pdbx_strand_id
1 'polypeptide(L)'
;MPRKRPTRRLAPVVLLAVVALAAGGVYLAVRHVPAILGETGCTAGSGHAAVALDPQQAQIAATIAGVAYHHGMPSRAVTVAYATAMQETHLHNPSFGDRDSVGVFQQRPSQGWGPASKLIDPVYASARFFEALAQVHGYQRMPVYQAAQAVQHSADGYAYHQYQTLAARLTPAFTGAAPRGVWCWPAAAAHGAAQLTPARRAVVRAFGPLAARRARRRSAPRPRCRFRSRGPAWAGRSPPGW
;
A
#
# COMPACT_ATOMS: atom_id res chain seq x y z
N MET A 1 60.68 -29.85 31.57
CA MET A 1 60.00 -29.75 30.27
C MET A 1 58.81 -28.82 30.41
N PRO A 2 58.81 -27.61 29.85
CA PRO A 2 57.65 -26.70 29.97
C PRO A 2 56.61 -27.03 28.89
N ARG A 3 55.34 -27.26 29.30
CA ARG A 3 54.16 -27.46 28.43
C ARG A 3 53.80 -26.14 27.74
N LYS A 4 53.90 -26.09 26.40
CA LYS A 4 53.43 -25.00 25.56
C LYS A 4 51.89 -24.95 25.62
N ARG A 5 51.33 -23.82 26.05
CA ARG A 5 49.88 -23.55 26.12
C ARG A 5 49.35 -23.30 24.69
N PRO A 6 48.22 -23.88 24.27
CA PRO A 6 47.63 -23.67 22.95
C PRO A 6 46.70 -22.42 22.95
N THR A 7 47.27 -21.23 23.00
CA THR A 7 46.46 -19.97 23.04
C THR A 7 46.29 -19.28 21.70
N ARG A 8 46.86 -19.82 20.60
CA ARG A 8 46.94 -19.11 19.32
C ARG A 8 45.78 -19.31 18.33
N ARG A 9 44.83 -20.24 18.59
CA ARG A 9 43.74 -20.57 17.66
C ARG A 9 42.38 -19.93 18.01
N LEU A 10 42.21 -19.39 19.23
CA LEU A 10 40.95 -18.74 19.65
C LEU A 10 40.79 -17.31 19.14
N ALA A 11 41.89 -16.60 18.92
CA ALA A 11 41.83 -15.19 18.47
C ALA A 11 41.10 -14.98 17.11
N PRO A 12 41.33 -15.80 16.06
CA PRO A 12 40.60 -15.59 14.79
C PRO A 12 39.11 -15.97 14.88
N VAL A 13 38.75 -16.94 15.72
CA VAL A 13 37.35 -17.34 15.91
C VAL A 13 36.58 -16.25 16.67
N VAL A 14 37.17 -15.65 17.68
CA VAL A 14 36.58 -14.52 18.41
C VAL A 14 36.44 -13.31 17.52
N LEU A 15 37.45 -13.02 16.70
CA LEU A 15 37.38 -11.89 15.74
C LEU A 15 36.27 -12.08 14.71
N LEU A 16 36.11 -13.28 14.15
CA LEU A 16 35.02 -13.60 13.21
C LEU A 16 33.66 -13.49 13.87
N ALA A 17 33.49 -13.95 15.10
CA ALA A 17 32.24 -13.81 15.85
C ALA A 17 31.88 -12.33 16.12
N VAL A 18 32.85 -11.51 16.50
CA VAL A 18 32.64 -10.06 16.71
C VAL A 18 32.26 -9.37 15.39
N VAL A 19 32.93 -9.69 14.29
CA VAL A 19 32.60 -9.13 12.96
C VAL A 19 31.20 -9.56 12.52
N ALA A 20 30.83 -10.83 12.72
CA ALA A 20 29.49 -11.32 12.40
C ALA A 20 28.38 -10.66 13.25
N LEU A 21 28.64 -10.44 14.55
CA LEU A 21 27.72 -9.73 15.44
C LEU A 21 27.61 -8.24 15.07
N ALA A 22 28.72 -7.59 14.74
CA ALA A 22 28.71 -6.21 14.28
C ALA A 22 27.96 -6.05 12.95
N ALA A 23 28.23 -6.93 11.97
CA ALA A 23 27.52 -6.94 10.68
C ALA A 23 26.04 -7.25 10.85
N GLY A 24 25.67 -8.21 11.72
CA GLY A 24 24.28 -8.51 12.06
C GLY A 24 23.59 -7.33 12.77
N GLY A 25 24.27 -6.67 13.69
CA GLY A 25 23.78 -5.47 14.37
C GLY A 25 23.56 -4.29 13.40
N VAL A 26 24.51 -4.04 12.50
CA VAL A 26 24.38 -3.04 11.43
C VAL A 26 23.24 -3.40 10.50
N TYR A 27 23.13 -4.65 10.07
CA TYR A 27 22.02 -5.09 9.19
C TYR A 27 20.65 -4.90 9.83
N LEU A 28 20.50 -5.26 11.12
CA LEU A 28 19.27 -5.03 11.87
C LEU A 28 18.99 -3.54 12.09
N ALA A 29 20.02 -2.75 12.41
CA ALA A 29 19.91 -1.31 12.55
C ALA A 29 19.44 -0.67 11.22
N VAL A 30 20.08 -0.98 10.09
CA VAL A 30 19.70 -0.43 8.78
C VAL A 30 18.27 -0.81 8.39
N ARG A 31 17.78 -2.00 8.75
CA ARG A 31 16.36 -2.38 8.53
C ARG A 31 15.36 -1.66 9.42
N HIS A 32 15.75 -1.25 10.62
CA HIS A 32 14.86 -0.61 11.61
C HIS A 32 15.09 0.88 11.76
N VAL A 33 16.21 1.41 11.29
CA VAL A 33 16.59 2.83 11.36
C VAL A 33 15.58 3.77 10.68
N PRO A 34 14.93 3.45 9.52
CA PRO A 34 13.94 4.36 8.95
C PRO A 34 12.82 4.72 9.91
N ALA A 35 12.35 3.75 10.69
CA ALA A 35 11.31 3.99 11.70
C ALA A 35 11.80 4.79 12.91
N ILE A 36 13.10 4.69 13.24
CA ILE A 36 13.71 5.36 14.41
C ILE A 36 14.13 6.79 14.06
N LEU A 37 14.56 7.05 12.83
CA LEU A 37 14.98 8.39 12.38
C LEU A 37 13.82 9.30 11.95
N GLY A 38 12.57 8.85 12.09
CA GLY A 38 11.39 9.67 11.79
C GLY A 38 11.14 9.91 10.30
N GLU A 39 11.71 9.09 9.42
CA GLU A 39 11.35 9.10 8.02
C GLU A 39 9.91 8.63 7.83
N THR A 40 9.16 9.32 6.97
CA THR A 40 7.82 8.90 6.60
C THR A 40 7.87 7.67 5.71
N GLY A 41 7.03 6.69 5.98
CA GLY A 41 6.97 5.48 5.17
C GLY A 41 5.64 4.76 5.35
N CYS A 42 5.40 3.80 4.48
CA CYS A 42 4.24 2.92 4.54
C CYS A 42 4.66 1.47 4.33
N THR A 43 3.85 0.56 4.84
CA THR A 43 3.98 -0.87 4.56
C THR A 43 2.63 -1.40 4.09
N ALA A 44 2.61 -2.12 2.98
CA ALA A 44 1.45 -2.81 2.46
C ALA A 44 1.61 -4.32 2.58
N GLY A 45 0.59 -5.01 3.13
CA GLY A 45 0.64 -6.43 3.43
C GLY A 45 1.14 -6.73 4.85
N SER A 46 1.44 -7.98 5.14
CA SER A 46 1.91 -8.44 6.45
C SER A 46 2.98 -9.52 6.34
N GLY A 47 3.81 -9.67 7.39
CA GLY A 47 4.86 -10.68 7.46
C GLY A 47 5.89 -10.54 6.33
N HIS A 48 6.40 -11.67 5.84
CA HIS A 48 7.40 -11.70 4.77
C HIS A 48 6.91 -11.23 3.39
N ALA A 49 5.59 -11.12 3.21
CA ALA A 49 4.99 -10.61 1.99
C ALA A 49 4.78 -9.08 2.02
N ALA A 50 5.11 -8.43 3.12
CA ALA A 50 4.98 -6.99 3.26
C ALA A 50 5.88 -6.24 2.27
N VAL A 51 5.35 -5.18 1.69
CA VAL A 51 6.02 -4.30 0.72
C VAL A 51 6.19 -2.93 1.35
N ALA A 52 7.43 -2.46 1.43
CA ALA A 52 7.71 -1.09 1.85
C ALA A 52 7.39 -0.13 0.70
N LEU A 53 6.77 0.97 1.03
CA LEU A 53 6.38 2.03 0.10
C LEU A 53 6.75 3.38 0.71
N ASP A 54 7.17 4.31 -0.12
CA ASP A 54 7.18 5.70 0.29
C ASP A 54 5.76 6.29 0.34
N PRO A 55 5.55 7.47 0.94
CA PRO A 55 4.22 8.07 1.06
C PRO A 55 3.54 8.34 -0.28
N GLN A 56 4.29 8.72 -1.32
CA GLN A 56 3.74 8.99 -2.64
C GLN A 56 3.27 7.69 -3.31
N GLN A 57 4.08 6.63 -3.24
CA GLN A 57 3.72 5.31 -3.75
C GLN A 57 2.44 4.78 -3.08
N ALA A 58 2.35 4.90 -1.75
CA ALA A 58 1.16 4.49 -1.01
C ALA A 58 -0.08 5.31 -1.40
N GLN A 59 0.08 6.63 -1.60
CA GLN A 59 -0.99 7.51 -2.05
C GLN A 59 -1.46 7.15 -3.45
N ILE A 60 -0.54 6.91 -4.39
CA ILE A 60 -0.87 6.52 -5.77
C ILE A 60 -1.56 5.15 -5.79
N ALA A 61 -1.04 4.17 -5.05
CA ALA A 61 -1.66 2.86 -4.94
C ALA A 61 -3.09 2.95 -4.39
N ALA A 62 -3.30 3.74 -3.33
CA ALA A 62 -4.64 3.97 -2.78
C ALA A 62 -5.57 4.69 -3.79
N THR A 63 -5.05 5.63 -4.58
CA THR A 63 -5.80 6.34 -5.61
C THR A 63 -6.24 5.39 -6.72
N ILE A 64 -5.34 4.58 -7.26
CA ILE A 64 -5.64 3.58 -8.29
C ILE A 64 -6.73 2.62 -7.80
N ALA A 65 -6.58 2.05 -6.59
CA ALA A 65 -7.59 1.16 -6.01
C ALA A 65 -8.94 1.84 -5.79
N GLY A 66 -8.92 3.11 -5.37
CA GLY A 66 -10.12 3.92 -5.17
C GLY A 66 -10.87 4.18 -6.46
N VAL A 67 -10.17 4.53 -7.52
CA VAL A 67 -10.75 4.74 -8.87
C VAL A 67 -11.30 3.42 -9.40
N ALA A 68 -10.57 2.30 -9.26
CA ALA A 68 -11.08 0.98 -9.64
C ALA A 68 -12.40 0.67 -8.91
N TYR A 69 -12.45 0.89 -7.61
CA TYR A 69 -13.66 0.70 -6.81
C TYR A 69 -14.82 1.58 -7.31
N HIS A 70 -14.54 2.85 -7.61
CA HIS A 70 -15.55 3.79 -8.10
C HIS A 70 -16.13 3.37 -9.46
N HIS A 71 -15.30 2.82 -10.34
CA HIS A 71 -15.68 2.31 -11.67
C HIS A 71 -16.20 0.87 -11.64
N GLY A 72 -16.33 0.23 -10.46
CA GLY A 72 -16.80 -1.16 -10.35
C GLY A 72 -15.82 -2.20 -10.91
N MET A 73 -14.54 -1.84 -11.04
CA MET A 73 -13.52 -2.74 -11.57
C MET A 73 -13.14 -3.83 -10.54
N PRO A 74 -12.90 -5.07 -10.98
CA PRO A 74 -12.48 -6.15 -10.08
C PRO A 74 -11.04 -5.96 -9.60
N SER A 75 -10.65 -6.64 -8.51
CA SER A 75 -9.29 -6.61 -7.95
C SER A 75 -8.22 -7.00 -9.00
N ARG A 76 -8.57 -7.84 -9.98
CA ARG A 76 -7.69 -8.19 -11.09
C ARG A 76 -7.25 -6.95 -11.88
N ALA A 77 -8.17 -6.02 -12.15
CA ALA A 77 -7.85 -4.76 -12.83
C ALA A 77 -6.84 -3.92 -12.03
N VAL A 78 -6.99 -3.89 -10.70
CA VAL A 78 -6.04 -3.22 -9.81
C VAL A 78 -4.65 -3.84 -9.91
N THR A 79 -4.56 -5.19 -9.97
CA THR A 79 -3.28 -5.87 -10.14
C THR A 79 -2.61 -5.49 -11.47
N VAL A 80 -3.37 -5.42 -12.58
CA VAL A 80 -2.85 -4.99 -13.88
C VAL A 80 -2.35 -3.54 -13.81
N ALA A 81 -3.15 -2.65 -13.23
CA ALA A 81 -2.79 -1.24 -13.08
C ALA A 81 -1.51 -1.05 -12.22
N TYR A 82 -1.37 -1.81 -11.13
CA TYR A 82 -0.16 -1.75 -10.30
C TYR A 82 1.08 -2.26 -11.04
N ALA A 83 0.99 -3.36 -11.77
CA ALA A 83 2.11 -3.86 -12.57
C ALA A 83 2.52 -2.84 -13.63
N THR A 84 1.54 -2.18 -14.26
CA THR A 84 1.79 -1.11 -15.23
C THR A 84 2.45 0.09 -14.55
N ALA A 85 1.85 0.65 -13.50
CA ALA A 85 2.37 1.82 -12.81
C ALA A 85 3.75 1.58 -12.18
N MET A 86 4.05 0.35 -11.76
CA MET A 86 5.39 -0.03 -11.29
C MET A 86 6.41 -0.02 -12.44
N GLN A 87 6.06 -0.51 -13.61
CA GLN A 87 6.94 -0.50 -14.77
C GLN A 87 7.19 0.93 -15.27
N GLU A 88 6.13 1.74 -15.35
CA GLU A 88 6.22 3.08 -15.95
C GLU A 88 6.90 4.11 -15.04
N THR A 89 6.62 4.07 -13.73
CA THR A 89 7.02 5.14 -12.82
C THR A 89 7.36 4.68 -11.40
N HIS A 90 7.37 3.38 -11.11
CA HIS A 90 7.48 2.85 -9.75
C HIS A 90 6.42 3.42 -8.80
N LEU A 91 5.18 3.57 -9.26
CA LEU A 91 4.07 4.21 -8.52
C LEU A 91 4.33 5.68 -8.14
N HIS A 92 5.11 6.41 -8.93
CA HIS A 92 5.25 7.86 -8.80
C HIS A 92 4.40 8.58 -9.85
N ASN A 93 4.35 9.91 -9.77
CA ASN A 93 3.54 10.72 -10.68
C ASN A 93 4.38 11.87 -11.29
N PRO A 94 5.35 11.55 -12.17
CA PRO A 94 6.18 12.56 -12.80
C PRO A 94 5.36 13.40 -13.80
N SER A 95 5.69 14.69 -13.89
CA SER A 95 5.12 15.60 -14.91
C SER A 95 5.82 15.54 -16.26
N PHE A 96 6.76 14.61 -16.43
CA PHE A 96 7.59 14.41 -17.63
C PHE A 96 7.78 12.91 -17.88
N GLY A 97 8.24 12.57 -19.09
CA GLY A 97 8.57 11.20 -19.50
C GLY A 97 9.19 11.19 -20.91
N ASP A 98 9.22 10.00 -21.52
CA ASP A 98 9.65 9.89 -22.92
C ASP A 98 8.65 10.60 -23.83
N ARG A 99 9.18 11.44 -24.74
CA ARG A 99 8.39 12.27 -25.67
C ARG A 99 7.42 13.17 -24.90
N ASP A 100 6.10 12.97 -25.08
CA ASP A 100 5.03 13.72 -24.43
C ASP A 100 4.31 12.94 -23.33
N SER A 101 4.91 11.84 -22.84
CA SER A 101 4.32 11.02 -21.78
C SER A 101 4.40 11.70 -20.42
N VAL A 102 3.35 11.55 -19.62
CA VAL A 102 3.26 12.12 -18.27
C VAL A 102 2.46 11.23 -17.33
N GLY A 103 2.66 11.45 -16.04
CA GLY A 103 1.84 10.86 -14.98
C GLY A 103 2.17 9.41 -14.68
N VAL A 104 1.38 8.83 -13.78
CA VAL A 104 1.57 7.50 -13.20
C VAL A 104 1.76 6.39 -14.23
N PHE A 105 1.03 6.45 -15.34
CA PHE A 105 1.02 5.43 -16.39
C PHE A 105 1.80 5.85 -17.65
N GLN A 106 2.55 6.96 -17.61
CA GLN A 106 3.28 7.50 -18.76
C GLN A 106 2.41 7.59 -20.02
N GLN A 107 1.16 8.08 -19.83
CA GLN A 107 0.18 8.24 -20.89
C GLN A 107 0.53 9.44 -21.78
N ARG A 108 0.35 9.30 -23.08
CA ARG A 108 0.76 10.30 -24.08
C ARG A 108 -0.44 11.06 -24.66
N PRO A 109 -0.47 12.41 -24.52
CA PRO A 109 -1.48 13.23 -25.21
C PRO A 109 -1.58 12.98 -26.70
N SER A 110 -0.43 12.83 -27.38
CA SER A 110 -0.37 12.52 -28.82
C SER A 110 -0.99 11.18 -29.22
N GLN A 111 -1.21 10.28 -28.25
CA GLN A 111 -1.84 8.97 -28.47
C GLN A 111 -3.31 8.93 -28.02
N GLY A 112 -3.93 10.10 -27.79
CA GLY A 112 -5.35 10.18 -27.48
C GLY A 112 -5.72 9.88 -26.01
N TRP A 113 -4.75 9.81 -25.10
CA TRP A 113 -5.02 9.59 -23.68
C TRP A 113 -5.70 10.79 -23.01
N GLY A 114 -5.56 11.97 -23.57
CA GLY A 114 -6.09 13.22 -23.07
C GLY A 114 -5.02 14.29 -22.89
N PRO A 115 -5.38 15.52 -22.48
CA PRO A 115 -4.41 16.59 -22.34
C PRO A 115 -3.47 16.33 -21.14
N ALA A 116 -2.19 16.69 -21.29
CA ALA A 116 -1.15 16.51 -20.27
C ALA A 116 -1.57 17.08 -18.90
N SER A 117 -2.24 18.25 -18.88
CA SER A 117 -2.72 18.89 -17.65
C SER A 117 -3.74 18.04 -16.86
N LYS A 118 -4.43 17.11 -17.52
CA LYS A 118 -5.32 16.14 -16.86
C LYS A 118 -4.61 14.83 -16.54
N LEU A 119 -3.69 14.38 -17.39
CA LEU A 119 -2.97 13.11 -17.20
C LEU A 119 -2.02 13.12 -15.99
N ILE A 120 -1.55 14.29 -15.56
CA ILE A 120 -0.82 14.44 -14.30
C ILE A 120 -1.72 14.37 -13.04
N ASP A 121 -3.06 14.32 -13.19
CA ASP A 121 -3.96 13.97 -12.09
C ASP A 121 -4.11 12.46 -12.01
N PRO A 122 -3.62 11.79 -10.94
CA PRO A 122 -3.66 10.33 -10.82
C PRO A 122 -5.07 9.75 -10.86
N VAL A 123 -6.09 10.51 -10.47
CA VAL A 123 -7.49 10.08 -10.55
C VAL A 123 -7.94 9.99 -12.00
N TYR A 124 -7.67 11.03 -12.78
CA TYR A 124 -8.00 11.04 -14.20
C TYR A 124 -7.21 9.98 -14.98
N ALA A 125 -5.89 9.92 -14.76
CA ALA A 125 -5.02 8.94 -15.41
C ALA A 125 -5.46 7.49 -15.14
N SER A 126 -5.83 7.18 -13.88
CA SER A 126 -6.35 5.86 -13.49
C SER A 126 -7.70 5.56 -14.15
N ALA A 127 -8.61 6.53 -14.23
CA ALA A 127 -9.90 6.35 -14.91
C ALA A 127 -9.68 6.01 -16.38
N ARG A 128 -8.82 6.77 -17.08
CA ARG A 128 -8.48 6.51 -18.49
C ARG A 128 -7.85 5.13 -18.69
N PHE A 129 -6.96 4.72 -17.77
CA PHE A 129 -6.37 3.38 -17.79
C PHE A 129 -7.44 2.28 -17.67
N PHE A 130 -8.37 2.41 -16.71
CA PHE A 130 -9.43 1.42 -16.52
C PHE A 130 -10.46 1.40 -17.66
N GLU A 131 -10.76 2.56 -18.24
CA GLU A 131 -11.59 2.64 -19.44
C GLU A 131 -10.96 1.84 -20.60
N ALA A 132 -9.65 2.02 -20.85
CA ALA A 132 -8.94 1.26 -21.87
C ALA A 132 -8.85 -0.23 -21.54
N LEU A 133 -8.54 -0.58 -20.27
CA LEU A 133 -8.48 -1.98 -19.83
C LEU A 133 -9.83 -2.69 -19.99
N ALA A 134 -10.94 -2.01 -19.75
CA ALA A 134 -12.29 -2.56 -19.92
C ALA A 134 -12.58 -2.96 -21.37
N GLN A 135 -11.91 -2.35 -22.35
CA GLN A 135 -12.04 -2.72 -23.78
C GLN A 135 -11.17 -3.93 -24.15
N VAL A 136 -10.22 -4.32 -23.32
CA VAL A 136 -9.37 -5.49 -23.59
C VAL A 136 -10.15 -6.77 -23.33
N HIS A 137 -10.54 -7.45 -24.41
CA HIS A 137 -11.34 -8.66 -24.30
C HIS A 137 -10.62 -9.75 -23.50
N GLY A 138 -11.27 -10.27 -22.47
CA GLY A 138 -10.74 -11.37 -21.67
C GLY A 138 -9.59 -11.00 -20.72
N TYR A 139 -9.29 -9.72 -20.47
CA TYR A 139 -8.19 -9.27 -19.59
C TYR A 139 -8.18 -9.93 -18.22
N GLN A 140 -9.34 -10.32 -17.71
CA GLN A 140 -9.47 -10.96 -16.39
C GLN A 140 -8.79 -12.34 -16.32
N ARG A 141 -8.63 -13.03 -17.46
CA ARG A 141 -8.01 -14.36 -17.58
C ARG A 141 -6.61 -14.31 -18.18
N MET A 142 -6.23 -13.22 -18.83
CA MET A 142 -4.89 -13.03 -19.39
C MET A 142 -3.83 -12.99 -18.28
N PRO A 143 -2.57 -13.39 -18.56
CA PRO A 143 -1.44 -12.98 -17.74
C PRO A 143 -1.43 -11.47 -17.52
N VAL A 144 -1.01 -11.01 -16.31
CA VAL A 144 -1.03 -9.57 -15.96
C VAL A 144 -0.27 -8.73 -16.96
N TYR A 145 0.92 -9.19 -17.37
CA TYR A 145 1.77 -8.47 -18.33
C TYR A 145 1.11 -8.33 -19.70
N GLN A 146 0.37 -9.34 -20.16
CA GLN A 146 -0.32 -9.27 -21.45
C GLN A 146 -1.48 -8.27 -21.41
N ALA A 147 -2.24 -8.23 -20.30
CA ALA A 147 -3.31 -7.25 -20.14
C ALA A 147 -2.74 -5.83 -20.04
N ALA A 148 -1.62 -5.62 -19.33
CA ALA A 148 -0.91 -4.34 -19.29
C ALA A 148 -0.42 -3.90 -20.66
N GLN A 149 0.21 -4.82 -21.40
CA GLN A 149 0.68 -4.59 -22.77
C GLN A 149 -0.44 -4.20 -23.73
N ALA A 150 -1.59 -4.89 -23.62
CA ALA A 150 -2.75 -4.60 -24.48
C ALA A 150 -3.31 -3.18 -24.26
N VAL A 151 -3.12 -2.61 -23.06
CA VAL A 151 -3.50 -1.22 -22.76
C VAL A 151 -2.45 -0.22 -23.21
N GLN A 152 -1.17 -0.49 -22.91
CA GLN A 152 -0.08 0.48 -23.06
C GLN A 152 0.56 0.47 -24.47
N HIS A 153 0.39 -0.61 -25.24
CA HIS A 153 0.99 -0.78 -26.56
C HIS A 153 2.51 -0.50 -26.58
N SER A 154 3.23 -0.90 -25.47
CA SER A 154 4.67 -0.67 -25.37
C SER A 154 5.47 -1.53 -26.36
N ALA A 155 6.69 -1.11 -26.68
CA ALA A 155 7.56 -1.86 -27.57
C ALA A 155 8.01 -3.21 -27.00
N ASP A 156 8.19 -3.32 -25.68
CA ASP A 156 8.49 -4.56 -24.97
C ASP A 156 7.24 -5.11 -24.27
N GLY A 157 6.62 -6.13 -24.89
CA GLY A 157 5.43 -6.77 -24.36
C GLY A 157 5.62 -7.55 -23.05
N TYR A 158 6.88 -7.84 -22.66
CA TYR A 158 7.21 -8.61 -21.46
C TYR A 158 7.68 -7.75 -20.29
N ALA A 159 7.89 -6.46 -20.50
CA ALA A 159 8.44 -5.54 -19.48
C ALA A 159 7.63 -5.54 -18.16
N TYR A 160 6.31 -5.69 -18.24
CA TYR A 160 5.41 -5.70 -17.07
C TYR A 160 5.48 -6.98 -16.24
N HIS A 161 6.06 -8.07 -16.78
CA HIS A 161 6.09 -9.37 -16.12
C HIS A 161 6.82 -9.34 -14.78
N GLN A 162 7.93 -8.63 -14.70
CA GLN A 162 8.74 -8.51 -13.49
C GLN A 162 7.96 -7.95 -12.27
N TYR A 163 6.94 -7.12 -12.51
CA TYR A 163 6.15 -6.48 -11.46
C TYR A 163 4.87 -7.21 -11.09
N GLN A 164 4.47 -8.27 -11.80
CA GLN A 164 3.20 -8.93 -11.53
C GLN A 164 3.11 -9.56 -10.13
N THR A 165 4.20 -10.11 -9.60
CA THR A 165 4.24 -10.67 -8.24
C THR A 165 4.10 -9.56 -7.19
N LEU A 166 4.79 -8.43 -7.36
CA LEU A 166 4.68 -7.27 -6.48
C LEU A 166 3.27 -6.69 -6.53
N ALA A 167 2.71 -6.49 -7.72
CA ALA A 167 1.35 -6.01 -7.91
C ALA A 167 0.30 -6.92 -7.23
N ALA A 168 0.46 -8.24 -7.35
CA ALA A 168 -0.41 -9.21 -6.69
C ALA A 168 -0.33 -9.13 -5.15
N ARG A 169 0.84 -8.81 -4.57
CA ARG A 169 1.00 -8.59 -3.13
C ARG A 169 0.35 -7.28 -2.66
N LEU A 170 0.45 -6.21 -3.45
CA LEU A 170 -0.14 -4.90 -3.11
C LEU A 170 -1.67 -4.93 -3.20
N THR A 171 -2.23 -5.62 -4.18
CA THR A 171 -3.67 -5.58 -4.48
C THR A 171 -4.56 -5.85 -3.26
N PRO A 172 -4.42 -6.94 -2.48
CA PRO A 172 -5.30 -7.20 -1.35
C PRO A 172 -5.22 -6.16 -0.25
N ALA A 173 -4.06 -5.51 -0.07
CA ALA A 173 -3.86 -4.48 0.94
C ALA A 173 -4.68 -3.22 0.65
N PHE A 174 -4.75 -2.79 -0.61
CA PHE A 174 -5.45 -1.56 -1.01
C PHE A 174 -6.89 -1.77 -1.46
N THR A 175 -7.29 -2.99 -1.84
CA THR A 175 -8.70 -3.30 -2.20
C THR A 175 -9.56 -3.69 -1.00
N GLY A 176 -8.97 -3.78 0.20
CA GLY A 176 -9.68 -4.16 1.42
C GLY A 176 -9.88 -5.66 1.58
N ALA A 177 -9.31 -6.50 0.72
CA ALA A 177 -9.32 -7.96 0.86
C ALA A 177 -8.45 -8.42 2.04
N ALA A 178 -7.36 -7.69 2.34
CA ALA A 178 -6.56 -7.89 3.55
C ALA A 178 -6.96 -6.86 4.63
N PRO A 179 -7.53 -7.28 5.77
CA PRO A 179 -7.83 -6.36 6.87
C PRO A 179 -6.56 -5.71 7.40
N ARG A 180 -6.61 -4.38 7.64
CA ARG A 180 -5.43 -3.60 8.10
C ARG A 180 -4.21 -3.77 7.18
N GLY A 181 -4.45 -3.93 5.87
CA GLY A 181 -3.42 -4.24 4.89
C GLY A 181 -2.40 -3.12 4.65
N VAL A 182 -2.65 -1.90 5.12
CA VAL A 182 -1.73 -0.76 4.95
C VAL A 182 -1.50 -0.10 6.29
N TRP A 183 -0.24 0.15 6.60
CA TRP A 183 0.21 0.89 7.77
C TRP A 183 1.21 1.97 7.32
N CYS A 184 0.99 3.22 7.73
CA CYS A 184 1.90 4.34 7.48
C CYS A 184 2.33 4.99 8.79
N TRP A 185 3.59 5.42 8.88
CA TRP A 185 4.12 6.23 9.96
C TRP A 185 4.52 7.61 9.42
N PRO A 186 3.99 8.68 10.00
CA PRO A 186 4.36 10.04 9.62
C PRO A 186 5.75 10.39 10.19
N ALA A 187 6.42 11.40 9.63
CA ALA A 187 7.59 11.98 10.25
C ALA A 187 7.25 12.52 11.65
N ALA A 188 8.21 12.45 12.57
CA ALA A 188 8.03 12.89 13.96
C ALA A 188 7.57 14.37 14.09
N ALA A 189 7.88 15.21 13.09
CA ALA A 189 7.49 16.62 13.04
C ALA A 189 6.06 16.86 12.47
N ALA A 190 5.35 15.83 12.00
CA ALA A 190 4.06 15.97 11.33
C ALA A 190 2.85 16.02 12.28
N HIS A 191 3.05 16.38 13.55
CA HIS A 191 1.97 16.52 14.54
C HIS A 191 1.20 17.85 14.43
N GLY A 192 1.03 18.36 13.20
CA GLY A 192 0.11 19.48 12.94
C GLY A 192 -1.36 19.05 13.04
N ALA A 193 -2.26 20.03 13.20
CA ALA A 193 -3.70 19.79 13.20
C ALA A 193 -4.08 18.96 11.94
N ALA A 194 -4.79 17.86 12.15
CA ALA A 194 -5.19 16.96 11.08
C ALA A 194 -5.98 17.71 10.00
N GLN A 195 -5.44 17.77 8.80
CA GLN A 195 -6.09 18.43 7.66
C GLN A 195 -7.17 17.53 7.07
N LEU A 196 -8.28 17.39 7.80
CA LEU A 196 -9.40 16.49 7.45
C LEU A 196 -10.09 16.88 6.13
N THR A 197 -10.15 18.19 5.81
CA THR A 197 -10.83 18.66 4.60
C THR A 197 -10.11 18.25 3.32
N PRO A 198 -8.79 18.47 3.13
CA PRO A 198 -8.06 17.96 1.98
C PRO A 198 -8.10 16.43 1.87
N ALA A 199 -7.88 15.72 2.97
CA ALA A 199 -7.95 14.26 2.99
C ALA A 199 -9.34 13.74 2.56
N ARG A 200 -10.42 14.35 3.05
CA ARG A 200 -11.79 14.02 2.64
C ARG A 200 -12.02 14.26 1.14
N ARG A 201 -11.53 15.38 0.61
CA ARG A 201 -11.65 15.67 -0.84
C ARG A 201 -10.93 14.60 -1.66
N ALA A 202 -9.72 14.22 -1.28
CA ALA A 202 -8.96 13.17 -1.97
C ALA A 202 -9.71 11.83 -1.97
N VAL A 203 -10.28 11.41 -0.82
CA VAL A 203 -11.10 10.20 -0.72
C VAL A 203 -12.34 10.29 -1.60
N VAL A 204 -13.07 11.42 -1.60
CA VAL A 204 -14.25 11.59 -2.45
C VAL A 204 -13.89 11.55 -3.92
N ARG A 205 -12.77 12.16 -4.32
CA ARG A 205 -12.31 12.14 -5.72
C ARG A 205 -11.97 10.73 -6.20
N ALA A 206 -11.26 9.94 -5.39
CA ALA A 206 -10.82 8.60 -5.78
C ALA A 206 -11.94 7.55 -5.67
N PHE A 207 -12.68 7.53 -4.56
CA PHE A 207 -13.65 6.49 -4.22
C PHE A 207 -15.10 6.87 -4.47
N GLY A 208 -15.38 8.12 -4.85
CA GLY A 208 -16.73 8.63 -5.00
C GLY A 208 -17.43 9.00 -3.67
N PRO A 209 -18.58 9.69 -3.73
CA PRO A 209 -19.24 10.28 -2.56
C PRO A 209 -19.83 9.25 -1.58
N LEU A 210 -20.22 8.07 -2.04
CA LEU A 210 -20.78 7.00 -1.18
C LEU A 210 -19.75 6.38 -0.25
N ALA A 211 -18.50 6.22 -0.69
CA ALA A 211 -17.42 5.70 0.14
C ALA A 211 -17.10 6.65 1.31
N ALA A 212 -17.12 7.95 1.09
CA ALA A 212 -16.92 8.95 2.11
C ALA A 212 -18.03 8.94 3.19
N ARG A 213 -19.28 8.64 2.80
CA ARG A 213 -20.41 8.46 3.75
C ARG A 213 -20.25 7.20 4.60
N ARG A 214 -19.80 6.09 4.04
CA ARG A 214 -19.52 4.83 4.76
C ARG A 214 -18.38 5.00 5.76
N ALA A 215 -17.30 5.68 5.39
CA ALA A 215 -16.20 5.99 6.28
C ALA A 215 -16.66 6.82 7.49
N ARG A 216 -17.51 7.85 7.30
CA ARG A 216 -18.10 8.64 8.39
C ARG A 216 -18.95 7.81 9.36
N ARG A 217 -19.73 6.85 8.87
CA ARG A 217 -20.54 5.99 9.74
C ARG A 217 -19.70 5.02 10.59
N ARG A 218 -18.52 4.59 10.08
CA ARG A 218 -17.60 3.71 10.82
C ARG A 218 -16.77 4.45 11.87
N SER A 219 -16.47 5.73 11.64
CA SER A 219 -15.68 6.58 12.56
C SER A 219 -16.55 7.32 13.59
N ALA A 220 -17.89 7.30 13.47
CA ALA A 220 -18.78 7.80 14.51
C ALA A 220 -18.57 6.98 15.78
N PRO A 221 -18.41 7.61 16.96
CA PRO A 221 -18.28 6.90 18.21
C PRO A 221 -19.52 5.99 18.36
N ARG A 222 -19.28 4.69 18.57
CA ARG A 222 -20.37 3.76 18.86
C ARG A 222 -21.09 4.30 20.09
N PRO A 223 -22.45 4.41 20.09
CA PRO A 223 -23.19 4.78 21.29
C PRO A 223 -22.74 3.80 22.37
N ARG A 224 -22.20 4.34 23.47
CA ARG A 224 -21.88 3.53 24.66
C ARG A 224 -23.17 2.84 25.08
N CYS A 225 -23.25 1.54 24.87
CA CYS A 225 -24.28 0.75 25.52
C CYS A 225 -24.14 1.00 27.02
N ARG A 226 -25.01 1.82 27.60
CA ARG A 226 -25.19 1.85 29.06
C ARG A 226 -25.69 0.48 29.45
N PHE A 227 -24.79 -0.35 29.92
CA PHE A 227 -25.17 -1.58 30.62
C PHE A 227 -25.94 -1.13 31.86
N ARG A 228 -27.28 -1.10 31.78
CA ARG A 228 -28.15 -0.96 32.94
C ARG A 228 -27.98 -2.26 33.70
N SER A 229 -27.16 -2.27 34.73
CA SER A 229 -27.07 -3.35 35.69
C SER A 229 -28.45 -3.44 36.36
N ARG A 230 -29.32 -4.32 35.88
CA ARG A 230 -30.42 -4.84 36.69
C ARG A 230 -29.73 -5.73 37.73
N GLY A 231 -29.69 -5.26 38.97
CA GLY A 231 -29.30 -6.10 40.09
C GLY A 231 -30.13 -7.37 40.10
N PRO A 232 -29.59 -8.49 40.62
CA PRO A 232 -30.31 -9.75 40.64
C PRO A 232 -31.59 -9.64 41.50
N ALA A 233 -32.73 -10.00 40.95
CA ALA A 233 -34.06 -9.90 41.53
C ALA A 233 -34.36 -10.95 42.62
N TRP A 234 -33.32 -11.43 43.33
CA TRP A 234 -33.50 -12.45 44.39
C TRP A 234 -33.27 -11.95 45.83
N ALA A 235 -32.93 -10.69 46.05
CA ALA A 235 -32.76 -10.12 47.37
C ALA A 235 -34.14 -9.70 47.92
N GLY A 236 -34.94 -10.62 48.45
CA GLY A 236 -36.17 -10.30 49.10
C GLY A 236 -37.20 -11.42 49.18
N ARG A 237 -36.81 -12.61 49.63
CA ARG A 237 -37.77 -13.55 50.20
C ARG A 237 -37.13 -14.28 51.38
N SER A 238 -37.57 -13.91 52.58
CA SER A 238 -37.30 -14.70 53.77
C SER A 238 -38.05 -16.02 53.67
N PRO A 239 -37.48 -17.16 54.11
CA PRO A 239 -38.26 -18.42 54.20
C PRO A 239 -39.26 -18.37 55.31
N PRO A 240 -40.42 -19.04 55.18
CA PRO A 240 -41.38 -19.18 56.28
C PRO A 240 -40.79 -20.11 57.33
N GLY A 241 -40.95 -19.72 58.57
CA GLY A 241 -40.47 -20.44 59.76
C GLY A 241 -41.08 -21.82 59.94
N TRP A 242 -40.21 -22.66 60.53
CA TRP A 242 -40.57 -23.77 61.44
C TRP A 242 -39.79 -23.57 62.74
#